data_6d5c6ea40fbe16e382309590d84a11b2
#
_entry.id   6d5c6ea40fbe16e382309590d84a11b2
#
_cell.length_a   1.000
_cell.length_b   1.000
_cell.length_c   1.000
_cell.angle_alpha   90.00
_cell.angle_beta   90.00
_cell.angle_gamma   90.00
#
_symmetry.space_group_name_H-M   'P 1'
#
loop_
_entity.id
_entity.type
_entity.pdbx_description
1 polymer ?
#
loop_
_entity_poly.entity_id
_entity_poly.type
_entity_poly.pdbx_seq_one_letter_code
_entity_poly.pdbx_strand_id
1 'polypeptide(L)'
;MGLRIGVLTAGGDCPGLNAVIRGVVRTANSCYDATVVGFQDGWTGLVNNLRIQLYDNESIDKILDQGGTILGTGRMNPHELESRIDDIKATLADNEIDAVIPIGGDGTLRGGRWLMENGINVVGVPKTIDNDVANTDYTFGFDTAVSIATDAIDRLHTTAESHQRVMLVEVMGRNAGWIALQAGMAGGAHMVVIPEVPFDVDRIAKLMERRFQMGESYAICVVAEGAHPKEGTMEMRSGGIDKFGHEIYTGVTQQLGDELRTRLYDRDIRTTVLGHIQRGGTPVSYTHLTLPTIC
;
A
#
# COMPACT_ATOMS: atom_id res chain seq x y z
N MET A 1 36.75 10.70 -4.56
CA MET A 1 35.54 10.43 -5.37
C MET A 1 34.36 10.89 -4.57
N GLY A 2 33.33 11.45 -5.19
CA GLY A 2 32.11 11.82 -4.51
C GLY A 2 31.33 10.57 -4.05
N LEU A 3 30.45 10.73 -3.07
CA LEU A 3 29.55 9.66 -2.57
C LEU A 3 28.70 9.06 -3.70
N ARG A 4 28.56 7.73 -3.72
CA ARG A 4 27.74 7.03 -4.72
C ARG A 4 26.66 6.17 -4.06
N ILE A 5 25.40 6.44 -4.37
CA ILE A 5 24.22 5.88 -3.70
C ILE A 5 23.48 4.96 -4.65
N GLY A 6 23.21 3.73 -4.21
CA GLY A 6 22.31 2.82 -4.89
C GLY A 6 20.87 3.02 -4.40
N VAL A 7 19.88 3.07 -5.29
CA VAL A 7 18.47 3.11 -4.93
C VAL A 7 17.71 1.98 -5.63
N LEU A 8 16.77 1.36 -4.93
CA LEU A 8 15.86 0.36 -5.48
C LEU A 8 14.46 0.48 -4.91
N THR A 9 13.49 0.02 -5.68
CA THR A 9 12.09 -0.07 -5.25
C THR A 9 11.66 -1.54 -5.24
N ALA A 10 11.14 -2.03 -4.10
CA ALA A 10 10.76 -3.44 -3.97
C ALA A 10 9.40 -3.62 -3.30
N GLY A 11 8.75 -4.77 -3.57
CA GLY A 11 7.41 -5.09 -3.10
C GLY A 11 6.32 -4.55 -4.03
N GLY A 12 5.10 -4.34 -3.51
CA GLY A 12 4.00 -3.75 -4.29
C GLY A 12 4.26 -2.28 -4.64
N ASP A 13 3.85 -1.86 -5.83
CA ASP A 13 3.91 -0.44 -6.20
C ASP A 13 2.85 0.39 -5.48
N CYS A 14 3.07 1.67 -5.42
CA CYS A 14 2.09 2.65 -4.96
C CYS A 14 2.45 4.06 -5.44
N PRO A 15 1.53 5.02 -5.39
CA PRO A 15 1.85 6.41 -5.66
C PRO A 15 2.86 6.95 -4.64
N GLY A 16 3.88 7.66 -5.12
CA GLY A 16 4.94 8.24 -4.29
C GLY A 16 6.32 7.62 -4.46
N LEU A 17 6.45 6.41 -5.02
CA LEU A 17 7.76 5.80 -5.29
C LEU A 17 8.66 6.70 -6.16
N ASN A 18 8.12 7.21 -7.26
CA ASN A 18 8.85 8.11 -8.15
C ASN A 18 9.20 9.44 -7.47
N ALA A 19 8.31 9.97 -6.65
CA ALA A 19 8.58 11.17 -5.86
C ALA A 19 9.75 10.97 -4.88
N VAL A 20 9.81 9.78 -4.23
CA VAL A 20 10.95 9.41 -3.36
C VAL A 20 12.24 9.28 -4.17
N ILE A 21 12.23 8.58 -5.31
CA ILE A 21 13.41 8.47 -6.20
C ILE A 21 13.91 9.86 -6.59
N ARG A 22 13.00 10.74 -7.00
CA ARG A 22 13.33 12.13 -7.32
C ARG A 22 13.95 12.87 -6.13
N GLY A 23 13.36 12.76 -4.95
CA GLY A 23 13.86 13.35 -3.72
C GLY A 23 15.30 12.89 -3.42
N VAL A 24 15.55 11.58 -3.52
CA VAL A 24 16.92 11.01 -3.33
C VAL A 24 17.90 11.58 -4.35
N VAL A 25 17.57 11.57 -5.65
CA VAL A 25 18.48 12.02 -6.71
C VAL A 25 18.81 13.50 -6.55
N ARG A 26 17.80 14.35 -6.34
CA ARG A 26 18.03 15.79 -6.20
C ARG A 26 18.82 16.14 -4.96
N THR A 27 18.46 15.59 -3.81
CA THR A 27 19.18 15.87 -2.56
C THR A 27 20.62 15.35 -2.62
N ALA A 28 20.83 14.14 -3.14
CA ALA A 28 22.16 13.58 -3.31
C ALA A 28 23.05 14.48 -4.16
N ASN A 29 22.56 14.93 -5.31
CA ASN A 29 23.32 15.77 -6.23
C ASN A 29 23.51 17.19 -5.68
N SER A 30 22.39 17.87 -5.30
CA SER A 30 22.46 19.30 -4.95
C SER A 30 23.13 19.59 -3.61
N CYS A 31 23.02 18.68 -2.63
CA CYS A 31 23.52 18.93 -1.27
C CYS A 31 24.85 18.23 -0.96
N TYR A 32 25.15 17.13 -1.65
CA TYR A 32 26.28 16.26 -1.30
C TYR A 32 27.25 15.98 -2.46
N ASP A 33 27.00 16.54 -3.65
CA ASP A 33 27.77 16.22 -4.87
C ASP A 33 27.88 14.70 -5.10
N ALA A 34 26.80 13.99 -4.74
CA ALA A 34 26.73 12.54 -4.82
C ALA A 34 26.03 12.09 -6.12
N THR A 35 26.42 10.92 -6.61
CA THR A 35 25.77 10.30 -7.77
C THR A 35 24.82 9.20 -7.34
N VAL A 36 23.75 8.95 -8.12
CA VAL A 36 22.75 7.96 -7.80
C VAL A 36 22.61 6.93 -8.91
N VAL A 37 22.64 5.65 -8.53
CA VAL A 37 22.43 4.49 -9.40
C VAL A 37 21.12 3.83 -9.01
N GLY A 38 20.18 3.69 -9.96
CA GLY A 38 18.94 2.97 -9.77
C GLY A 38 19.08 1.49 -10.14
N PHE A 39 18.80 0.57 -9.22
CA PHE A 39 18.71 -0.86 -9.52
C PHE A 39 17.29 -1.21 -9.94
N GLN A 40 17.16 -1.84 -11.12
CA GLN A 40 15.87 -2.17 -11.71
C GLN A 40 15.27 -3.42 -11.08
N ASP A 41 13.94 -3.52 -11.06
CA ASP A 41 13.19 -4.67 -10.54
C ASP A 41 13.54 -5.09 -9.10
N GLY A 42 13.88 -4.10 -8.28
CA GLY A 42 14.12 -4.28 -6.85
C GLY A 42 15.38 -5.07 -6.54
N TRP A 43 15.26 -6.08 -5.67
CA TRP A 43 16.37 -6.93 -5.25
C TRP A 43 17.01 -7.69 -6.42
N THR A 44 16.21 -8.06 -7.42
CA THR A 44 16.69 -8.76 -8.63
C THR A 44 17.75 -7.93 -9.36
N GLY A 45 17.53 -6.63 -9.47
CA GLY A 45 18.48 -5.73 -10.10
C GLY A 45 19.77 -5.58 -9.30
N LEU A 46 19.68 -5.50 -7.98
CA LEU A 46 20.86 -5.44 -7.11
C LEU A 46 21.69 -6.72 -7.18
N VAL A 47 21.04 -7.89 -7.18
CA VAL A 47 21.69 -9.20 -7.27
C VAL A 47 22.35 -9.43 -8.63
N ASN A 48 21.69 -9.01 -9.72
CA ASN A 48 22.12 -9.32 -11.10
C ASN A 48 22.80 -8.13 -11.80
N ASN A 49 23.12 -7.07 -11.07
CA ASN A 49 23.74 -5.84 -11.58
C ASN A 49 22.95 -5.17 -12.73
N LEU A 50 21.59 -5.24 -12.64
CA LEU A 50 20.70 -4.54 -13.58
C LEU A 50 20.45 -3.13 -13.09
N ARG A 51 21.09 -2.15 -13.73
CA ARG A 51 21.11 -0.78 -13.23
C ARG A 51 20.99 0.27 -14.32
N ILE A 52 20.55 1.46 -13.90
CA ILE A 52 20.57 2.68 -14.70
C ILE A 52 21.22 3.81 -13.90
N GLN A 53 21.91 4.71 -14.58
CA GLN A 53 22.39 5.93 -13.93
C GLN A 53 21.24 6.92 -13.84
N LEU A 54 21.01 7.48 -12.65
CA LEU A 54 20.03 8.52 -12.43
C LEU A 54 20.73 9.89 -12.36
N TYR A 55 20.31 10.78 -13.23
CA TYR A 55 20.86 12.14 -13.31
C TYR A 55 19.82 13.16 -12.85
N ASP A 56 20.25 14.17 -12.09
CA ASP A 56 19.40 15.31 -11.76
C ASP A 56 19.17 16.17 -13.02
N ASN A 57 18.09 15.85 -13.71
CA ASN A 57 17.73 16.47 -14.99
C ASN A 57 16.20 16.49 -15.16
N GLU A 58 15.77 17.03 -16.30
CA GLU A 58 14.34 17.15 -16.64
C GLU A 58 13.57 15.80 -16.59
N SER A 59 14.24 14.68 -16.88
CA SER A 59 13.58 13.36 -16.82
C SER A 59 13.22 12.98 -15.38
N ILE A 60 14.08 13.29 -14.42
CA ILE A 60 13.81 13.10 -12.98
C ILE A 60 12.78 14.10 -12.47
N ASP A 61 12.74 15.33 -12.99
CA ASP A 61 11.71 16.29 -12.59
C ASP A 61 10.30 15.85 -13.00
N LYS A 62 10.16 15.24 -14.17
CA LYS A 62 8.88 14.79 -14.72
C LYS A 62 8.24 13.60 -14.00
N ILE A 63 8.97 12.90 -13.12
CA ILE A 63 8.39 11.76 -12.41
C ILE A 63 7.70 12.12 -11.09
N LEU A 64 7.72 13.38 -10.68
CA LEU A 64 7.19 13.83 -9.39
C LEU A 64 5.73 13.44 -9.16
N ASP A 65 4.91 13.61 -10.17
CA ASP A 65 3.47 13.38 -10.17
C ASP A 65 3.05 12.06 -10.82
N GLN A 66 4.03 11.23 -11.22
CA GLN A 66 3.79 9.93 -11.83
C GLN A 66 3.67 8.84 -10.77
N GLY A 67 2.57 8.08 -10.83
CA GLY A 67 2.42 6.84 -10.06
C GLY A 67 3.38 5.73 -10.53
N GLY A 68 3.39 4.61 -9.81
CA GLY A 68 4.30 3.52 -10.10
C GLY A 68 5.76 3.84 -9.81
N THR A 69 6.70 3.20 -10.51
CA THR A 69 8.15 3.39 -10.34
C THR A 69 8.89 3.24 -11.65
N ILE A 70 9.79 4.20 -11.95
CA ILE A 70 10.66 4.17 -13.14
C ILE A 70 11.71 3.06 -13.07
N LEU A 71 11.98 2.53 -11.87
CA LEU A 71 12.95 1.44 -11.67
C LEU A 71 12.33 0.05 -11.83
N GLY A 72 10.99 -0.04 -11.98
CA GLY A 72 10.30 -1.32 -11.83
C GLY A 72 10.33 -1.78 -10.38
N THR A 73 9.58 -2.84 -10.09
CA THR A 73 9.53 -3.42 -8.75
C THR A 73 9.39 -4.93 -8.83
N GLY A 74 9.98 -5.63 -7.90
CA GLY A 74 9.91 -7.08 -7.82
C GLY A 74 9.87 -7.55 -6.37
N ARG A 75 9.50 -8.82 -6.21
CA ARG A 75 9.59 -9.54 -4.94
C ARG A 75 10.63 -10.64 -5.08
N MET A 76 11.52 -10.72 -4.12
CA MET A 76 12.47 -11.82 -3.98
C MET A 76 12.20 -12.51 -2.65
N ASN A 77 12.28 -13.84 -2.65
CA ASN A 77 12.14 -14.58 -1.41
C ASN A 77 13.32 -14.23 -0.47
N PRO A 78 13.10 -14.01 0.84
CA PRO A 78 14.16 -13.70 1.79
C PRO A 78 15.33 -14.71 1.75
N HIS A 79 15.06 -16.01 1.70
CA HIS A 79 16.11 -17.03 1.62
C HIS A 79 16.91 -16.97 0.32
N GLU A 80 16.26 -16.60 -0.79
CA GLU A 80 16.95 -16.39 -2.07
C GLU A 80 17.87 -15.17 -1.97
N LEU A 81 17.39 -14.06 -1.40
CA LEU A 81 18.20 -12.86 -1.19
C LEU A 81 19.42 -13.16 -0.30
N GLU A 82 19.22 -13.88 0.80
CA GLU A 82 20.25 -14.26 1.76
C GLU A 82 21.33 -15.13 1.13
N SER A 83 20.97 -16.03 0.22
CA SER A 83 21.91 -16.90 -0.50
C SER A 83 22.80 -16.17 -1.51
N ARG A 84 22.49 -14.91 -1.84
CA ARG A 84 23.14 -14.14 -2.91
C ARG A 84 23.94 -12.95 -2.38
N ILE A 85 24.40 -13.00 -1.11
CA ILE A 85 25.14 -11.87 -0.49
C ILE A 85 26.45 -11.54 -1.22
N ASP A 86 27.16 -12.55 -1.73
CA ASP A 86 28.42 -12.35 -2.43
C ASP A 86 28.19 -11.65 -3.79
N ASP A 87 27.10 -11.98 -4.49
CA ASP A 87 26.73 -11.30 -5.73
C ASP A 87 26.37 -9.84 -5.46
N ILE A 88 25.64 -9.58 -4.38
CA ILE A 88 25.30 -8.21 -3.95
C ILE A 88 26.57 -7.42 -3.66
N LYS A 89 27.49 -7.99 -2.87
CA LYS A 89 28.76 -7.33 -2.55
C LYS A 89 29.60 -7.06 -3.79
N ALA A 90 29.64 -8.01 -4.73
CA ALA A 90 30.31 -7.81 -6.01
C ALA A 90 29.67 -6.67 -6.81
N THR A 91 28.33 -6.66 -6.92
CA THR A 91 27.59 -5.58 -7.60
C THR A 91 27.89 -4.22 -6.99
N LEU A 92 27.90 -4.11 -5.65
CA LEU A 92 28.19 -2.85 -4.98
C LEU A 92 29.63 -2.39 -5.21
N ALA A 93 30.61 -3.32 -5.15
CA ALA A 93 32.02 -3.03 -5.42
C ALA A 93 32.26 -2.61 -6.88
N ASP A 94 31.71 -3.35 -7.85
CA ASP A 94 31.83 -3.07 -9.29
C ASP A 94 31.26 -1.70 -9.67
N ASN A 95 30.30 -1.23 -8.91
CA ASN A 95 29.63 0.06 -9.14
C ASN A 95 30.08 1.14 -8.15
N GLU A 96 31.06 0.88 -7.29
CA GLU A 96 31.57 1.81 -6.29
C GLU A 96 30.45 2.41 -5.42
N ILE A 97 29.48 1.58 -4.99
CA ILE A 97 28.32 2.01 -4.20
C ILE A 97 28.70 2.08 -2.72
N ASP A 98 28.58 3.25 -2.12
CA ASP A 98 28.88 3.49 -0.70
C ASP A 98 27.71 3.16 0.23
N ALA A 99 26.48 3.33 -0.25
CA ALA A 99 25.26 3.07 0.51
C ALA A 99 24.09 2.69 -0.41
N VAL A 100 23.12 1.95 0.13
CA VAL A 100 21.91 1.54 -0.58
C VAL A 100 20.66 2.12 0.09
N ILE A 101 19.73 2.65 -0.70
CA ILE A 101 18.42 3.13 -0.24
C ILE A 101 17.33 2.20 -0.81
N PRO A 102 16.92 1.15 -0.08
CA PRO A 102 15.79 0.34 -0.45
C PRO A 102 14.48 1.05 -0.07
N ILE A 103 13.58 1.21 -1.05
CA ILE A 103 12.27 1.82 -0.89
C ILE A 103 11.22 0.71 -0.96
N GLY A 104 10.50 0.46 0.14
CA GLY A 104 9.51 -0.61 0.16
C GLY A 104 8.83 -0.82 1.50
N GLY A 105 7.99 -1.85 1.57
CA GLY A 105 7.27 -2.26 2.77
C GLY A 105 8.13 -3.10 3.72
N ASP A 106 7.49 -3.72 4.71
CA ASP A 106 8.13 -4.49 5.78
C ASP A 106 9.16 -5.52 5.26
N GLY A 107 8.81 -6.33 4.26
CA GLY A 107 9.73 -7.31 3.67
C GLY A 107 10.99 -6.67 3.05
N THR A 108 10.84 -5.51 2.41
CA THR A 108 11.97 -4.76 1.83
C THR A 108 12.86 -4.19 2.93
N LEU A 109 12.28 -3.63 3.99
CA LEU A 109 13.02 -3.07 5.11
C LEU A 109 13.75 -4.16 5.92
N ARG A 110 13.17 -5.36 6.06
CA ARG A 110 13.86 -6.53 6.62
C ARG A 110 15.07 -6.92 5.78
N GLY A 111 14.93 -6.96 4.44
CA GLY A 111 16.08 -7.17 3.54
C GLY A 111 17.15 -6.11 3.71
N GLY A 112 16.78 -4.84 3.83
CA GLY A 112 17.69 -3.74 4.12
C GLY A 112 18.41 -3.91 5.46
N ARG A 113 17.71 -4.28 6.52
CA ARG A 113 18.31 -4.60 7.82
C ARG A 113 19.31 -5.75 7.72
N TRP A 114 18.95 -6.82 7.02
CA TRP A 114 19.86 -7.94 6.81
C TRP A 114 21.14 -7.52 6.05
N LEU A 115 21.04 -6.63 5.04
CA LEU A 115 22.22 -6.04 4.39
C LEU A 115 23.11 -5.27 5.37
N MET A 116 22.52 -4.50 6.29
CA MET A 116 23.28 -3.79 7.36
C MET A 116 24.04 -4.76 8.25
N GLU A 117 23.41 -5.87 8.65
CA GLU A 117 24.01 -6.92 9.46
C GLU A 117 25.20 -7.60 8.72
N ASN A 118 25.24 -7.51 7.38
CA ASN A 118 26.34 -7.99 6.52
C ASN A 118 27.34 -6.91 6.14
N GLY A 119 27.31 -5.75 6.82
CA GLY A 119 28.31 -4.68 6.67
C GLY A 119 28.06 -3.71 5.52
N ILE A 120 26.88 -3.67 4.94
CA ILE A 120 26.49 -2.72 3.88
C ILE A 120 25.76 -1.53 4.51
N ASN A 121 26.10 -0.31 4.14
CA ASN A 121 25.39 0.88 4.59
C ASN A 121 24.02 0.95 3.95
N VAL A 122 22.96 1.07 4.74
CA VAL A 122 21.57 1.09 4.24
C VAL A 122 20.74 2.15 4.95
N VAL A 123 19.92 2.86 4.18
CA VAL A 123 18.88 3.74 4.70
C VAL A 123 17.55 3.30 4.09
N GLY A 124 16.68 2.66 4.88
CA GLY A 124 15.38 2.20 4.42
C GLY A 124 14.35 3.32 4.32
N VAL A 125 13.55 3.34 3.25
CA VAL A 125 12.42 4.27 3.10
C VAL A 125 11.11 3.49 3.16
N PRO A 126 10.24 3.76 4.17
CA PRO A 126 9.00 3.03 4.36
C PRO A 126 7.96 3.42 3.30
N LYS A 127 7.61 2.47 2.45
CA LYS A 127 6.63 2.60 1.39
C LYS A 127 5.66 1.42 1.42
N THR A 128 4.41 1.69 1.70
CA THR A 128 3.27 0.76 1.57
C THR A 128 1.98 1.57 1.62
N ILE A 129 0.91 1.08 1.00
CA ILE A 129 -0.41 1.69 1.19
C ILE A 129 -1.06 1.26 2.52
N ASP A 130 -0.59 0.19 3.14
CA ASP A 130 -1.24 -0.45 4.29
C ASP A 130 -0.96 0.28 5.62
N ASN A 131 0.07 1.15 5.65
CA ASN A 131 0.56 1.89 6.83
C ASN A 131 0.87 0.98 8.03
N ASP A 132 1.46 -0.18 7.75
CA ASP A 132 1.69 -1.26 8.71
C ASP A 132 3.17 -1.44 9.11
N VAL A 133 4.02 -0.44 8.81
CA VAL A 133 5.45 -0.46 9.16
C VAL A 133 5.65 0.08 10.57
N ALA A 134 6.23 -0.73 11.45
CA ALA A 134 6.50 -0.36 12.83
C ALA A 134 7.40 0.89 12.93
N ASN A 135 7.15 1.73 13.93
CA ASN A 135 7.86 2.99 14.19
C ASN A 135 7.80 4.00 13.03
N THR A 136 6.75 3.93 12.23
CA THR A 136 6.47 4.86 11.13
C THR A 136 5.07 5.40 11.30
N ASP A 137 4.89 6.72 11.35
CA ASP A 137 3.56 7.34 11.49
C ASP A 137 2.79 7.23 10.17
N TYR A 138 3.43 7.57 9.06
CA TYR A 138 2.86 7.50 7.71
C TYR A 138 3.86 6.92 6.72
N THR A 139 3.43 5.91 5.98
CA THR A 139 4.20 5.33 4.87
C THR A 139 3.90 6.03 3.55
N PHE A 140 4.89 6.14 2.66
CA PHE A 140 4.66 6.64 1.32
C PHE A 140 3.66 5.75 0.57
N GLY A 141 2.62 6.36 0.03
CA GLY A 141 1.53 5.70 -0.68
C GLY A 141 0.23 5.57 0.11
N PHE A 142 0.28 5.56 1.44
CA PHE A 142 -0.89 5.39 2.29
C PHE A 142 -1.93 6.52 2.10
N ASP A 143 -1.52 7.77 2.23
CA ASP A 143 -2.43 8.92 2.15
C ASP A 143 -3.09 9.03 0.76
N THR A 144 -2.37 8.69 -0.31
CA THR A 144 -2.95 8.62 -1.66
C THR A 144 -3.98 7.51 -1.77
N ALA A 145 -3.72 6.33 -1.21
CA ALA A 145 -4.69 5.23 -1.21
C ALA A 145 -5.96 5.60 -0.42
N VAL A 146 -5.81 6.27 0.71
CA VAL A 146 -6.95 6.82 1.49
C VAL A 146 -7.74 7.83 0.66
N SER A 147 -7.08 8.76 -0.02
CA SER A 147 -7.73 9.75 -0.88
C SER A 147 -8.53 9.09 -2.01
N ILE A 148 -7.95 8.10 -2.70
CA ILE A 148 -8.63 7.36 -3.78
C ILE A 148 -9.84 6.60 -3.24
N ALA A 149 -9.70 5.95 -2.09
CA ALA A 149 -10.81 5.24 -1.46
C ALA A 149 -11.91 6.19 -1.01
N THR A 150 -11.58 7.36 -0.45
CA THR A 150 -12.52 8.41 -0.07
C THR A 150 -13.31 8.91 -1.28
N ASP A 151 -12.63 9.26 -2.38
CA ASP A 151 -13.27 9.70 -3.63
C ASP A 151 -14.24 8.64 -4.18
N ALA A 152 -13.89 7.36 -4.05
CA ALA A 152 -14.77 6.27 -4.47
C ALA A 152 -16.02 6.15 -3.58
N ILE A 153 -15.86 6.30 -2.26
CA ILE A 153 -16.96 6.29 -1.29
C ILE A 153 -17.91 7.46 -1.54
N ASP A 154 -17.37 8.68 -1.74
CA ASP A 154 -18.16 9.88 -2.02
C ASP A 154 -19.08 9.71 -3.24
N ARG A 155 -18.57 9.08 -4.29
CA ARG A 155 -19.35 8.79 -5.51
C ARG A 155 -20.51 7.81 -5.26
N LEU A 156 -20.42 6.95 -4.25
CA LEU A 156 -21.44 5.95 -3.94
C LEU A 156 -22.62 6.54 -3.18
N HIS A 157 -22.48 7.65 -2.46
CA HIS A 157 -23.57 8.26 -1.69
C HIS A 157 -24.79 8.55 -2.57
N THR A 158 -24.61 9.25 -3.67
CA THR A 158 -25.71 9.66 -4.54
C THR A 158 -26.47 8.49 -5.17
N THR A 159 -25.76 7.44 -5.58
CA THR A 159 -26.41 6.24 -6.13
C THR A 159 -27.03 5.38 -5.04
N ALA A 160 -26.42 5.30 -3.85
CA ALA A 160 -26.98 4.59 -2.71
C ALA A 160 -28.30 5.23 -2.24
N GLU A 161 -28.34 6.55 -2.15
CA GLU A 161 -29.53 7.32 -1.79
C GLU A 161 -30.63 7.19 -2.84
N SER A 162 -30.32 7.43 -4.13
CA SER A 162 -31.28 7.39 -5.23
C SER A 162 -31.98 6.04 -5.35
N HIS A 163 -31.33 4.95 -5.00
CA HIS A 163 -31.84 3.60 -5.08
C HIS A 163 -32.19 2.97 -3.72
N GLN A 164 -32.02 3.70 -2.63
CA GLN A 164 -32.28 3.24 -1.26
C GLN A 164 -31.54 1.93 -0.91
N ARG A 165 -30.23 1.88 -1.28
CA ARG A 165 -29.41 0.68 -1.23
C ARG A 165 -28.50 0.63 0.00
N VAL A 166 -28.07 -0.58 0.33
CA VAL A 166 -26.88 -0.83 1.14
C VAL A 166 -25.69 -1.03 0.21
N MET A 167 -24.66 -0.22 0.35
CA MET A 167 -23.40 -0.34 -0.39
C MET A 167 -22.30 -0.86 0.53
N LEU A 168 -21.68 -1.98 0.16
CA LEU A 168 -20.50 -2.52 0.80
C LEU A 168 -19.29 -2.19 -0.08
N VAL A 169 -18.28 -1.56 0.49
CA VAL A 169 -17.08 -1.11 -0.25
C VAL A 169 -15.86 -1.81 0.32
N GLU A 170 -15.25 -2.71 -0.46
CA GLU A 170 -14.02 -3.36 -0.08
C GLU A 170 -12.81 -2.50 -0.43
N VAL A 171 -11.95 -2.29 0.55
CA VAL A 171 -10.69 -1.58 0.40
C VAL A 171 -9.51 -2.47 0.76
N MET A 172 -8.34 -2.19 0.17
CA MET A 172 -7.08 -2.87 0.50
C MET A 172 -6.62 -2.50 1.91
N GLY A 173 -5.51 -3.06 2.34
CA GLY A 173 -4.90 -2.81 3.66
C GLY A 173 -4.36 -4.08 4.32
N ARG A 174 -4.57 -5.25 3.70
CA ARG A 174 -4.16 -6.56 4.20
C ARG A 174 -4.66 -6.79 5.64
N ASN A 175 -3.72 -6.93 6.59
CA ASN A 175 -4.01 -7.19 8.00
C ASN A 175 -4.20 -5.89 8.81
N ALA A 176 -4.17 -4.73 8.16
CA ALA A 176 -4.33 -3.41 8.79
C ALA A 176 -5.59 -2.70 8.26
N GLY A 177 -6.41 -2.20 9.16
CA GLY A 177 -7.65 -1.49 8.84
C GLY A 177 -7.51 0.01 8.58
N TRP A 178 -6.30 0.53 8.43
CA TRP A 178 -6.06 1.96 8.36
C TRP A 178 -6.73 2.65 7.17
N ILE A 179 -6.66 2.05 5.97
CA ILE A 179 -7.33 2.60 4.78
C ILE A 179 -8.84 2.61 4.99
N ALA A 180 -9.40 1.48 5.45
CA ALA A 180 -10.83 1.37 5.70
C ALA A 180 -11.32 2.39 6.72
N LEU A 181 -10.58 2.55 7.82
CA LEU A 181 -10.93 3.47 8.90
C LEU A 181 -10.89 4.92 8.42
N GLN A 182 -9.76 5.36 7.85
CA GLN A 182 -9.60 6.76 7.46
C GLN A 182 -10.47 7.13 6.27
N ALA A 183 -10.50 6.30 5.20
CA ALA A 183 -11.35 6.57 4.05
C ALA A 183 -12.84 6.46 4.39
N GLY A 184 -13.22 5.51 5.26
CA GLY A 184 -14.60 5.37 5.70
C GLY A 184 -15.07 6.58 6.52
N MET A 185 -14.23 7.09 7.41
CA MET A 185 -14.54 8.31 8.18
C MET A 185 -14.58 9.56 7.29
N ALA A 186 -13.59 9.74 6.44
CA ALA A 186 -13.49 10.90 5.56
C ALA A 186 -14.60 10.92 4.49
N GLY A 187 -14.94 9.75 3.92
CA GLY A 187 -16.01 9.58 2.93
C GLY A 187 -17.42 9.43 3.54
N GLY A 188 -17.60 9.65 4.85
CA GLY A 188 -18.92 9.64 5.50
C GLY A 188 -19.60 8.27 5.51
N ALA A 189 -18.86 7.18 5.51
CA ALA A 189 -19.41 5.84 5.65
C ALA A 189 -20.12 5.68 7.01
N HIS A 190 -21.21 4.93 7.03
CA HIS A 190 -22.03 4.72 8.23
C HIS A 190 -21.49 3.61 9.13
N MET A 191 -20.68 2.72 8.56
CA MET A 191 -19.99 1.63 9.25
C MET A 191 -18.62 1.37 8.63
N VAL A 192 -17.67 0.94 9.46
CA VAL A 192 -16.36 0.49 9.01
C VAL A 192 -16.06 -0.85 9.69
N VAL A 193 -15.58 -1.80 8.92
CA VAL A 193 -15.21 -3.14 9.37
C VAL A 193 -13.72 -3.34 9.11
N ILE A 194 -12.95 -3.61 10.17
CA ILE A 194 -11.48 -3.68 10.14
C ILE A 194 -10.97 -5.02 10.66
N PRO A 195 -9.76 -5.46 10.27
CA PRO A 195 -9.19 -6.73 10.72
C PRO A 195 -8.96 -6.79 12.23
N GLU A 196 -8.63 -5.66 12.85
CA GLU A 196 -8.28 -5.57 14.28
C GLU A 196 -9.47 -5.88 15.22
N VAL A 197 -10.71 -5.81 14.69
CA VAL A 197 -11.92 -6.07 15.46
C VAL A 197 -12.81 -7.06 14.70
N PRO A 198 -12.86 -8.33 15.12
CA PRO A 198 -13.74 -9.32 14.49
C PRO A 198 -15.19 -8.86 14.45
N PHE A 199 -15.80 -8.89 13.26
CA PHE A 199 -17.16 -8.40 13.08
C PHE A 199 -18.21 -9.48 13.36
N ASP A 200 -19.38 -9.02 13.78
CA ASP A 200 -20.59 -9.82 13.98
C ASP A 200 -21.64 -9.39 12.96
N VAL A 201 -22.03 -10.32 12.07
CA VAL A 201 -22.96 -10.05 10.97
C VAL A 201 -24.34 -9.61 11.49
N ASP A 202 -24.83 -10.22 12.57
CA ASP A 202 -26.14 -9.88 13.16
C ASP A 202 -26.11 -8.46 13.77
N ARG A 203 -24.95 -8.09 14.35
CA ARG A 203 -24.78 -6.73 14.85
C ARG A 203 -24.75 -5.69 13.72
N ILE A 204 -24.07 -6.01 12.62
CA ILE A 204 -24.06 -5.13 11.42
C ILE A 204 -25.48 -4.98 10.88
N ALA A 205 -26.22 -6.07 10.70
CA ALA A 205 -27.61 -6.04 10.23
C ALA A 205 -28.50 -5.18 11.13
N LYS A 206 -28.45 -5.38 12.45
CA LYS A 206 -29.21 -4.59 13.43
C LYS A 206 -28.87 -3.09 13.39
N LEU A 207 -27.62 -2.72 13.18
CA LEU A 207 -27.23 -1.31 13.05
C LEU A 207 -27.81 -0.69 11.78
N MET A 208 -27.82 -1.43 10.66
CA MET A 208 -28.45 -1.00 9.42
C MET A 208 -29.97 -0.86 9.57
N GLU A 209 -30.64 -1.86 10.15
CA GLU A 209 -32.08 -1.81 10.42
C GLU A 209 -32.45 -0.60 11.28
N ARG A 210 -31.71 -0.36 12.38
CA ARG A 210 -31.92 0.80 13.24
C ARG A 210 -31.82 2.11 12.46
N ARG A 211 -30.85 2.22 11.55
CA ARG A 211 -30.69 3.40 10.69
C ARG A 211 -31.94 3.62 9.82
N PHE A 212 -32.45 2.56 9.20
CA PHE A 212 -33.67 2.63 8.37
C PHE A 212 -34.91 2.96 9.21
N GLN A 213 -35.02 2.43 10.43
CA GLN A 213 -36.09 2.78 11.36
C GLN A 213 -36.07 4.24 11.79
N MET A 214 -34.92 4.91 11.77
CA MET A 214 -34.77 6.34 12.01
C MET A 214 -35.13 7.20 10.80
N GLY A 215 -35.59 6.61 9.68
CA GLY A 215 -36.02 7.32 8.47
C GLY A 215 -34.93 7.52 7.43
N GLU A 216 -33.73 6.98 7.65
CA GLU A 216 -32.66 7.02 6.67
C GLU A 216 -32.92 6.05 5.53
N SER A 217 -32.56 6.43 4.29
CA SER A 217 -32.93 5.64 3.11
C SER A 217 -31.86 4.65 2.66
N TYR A 218 -30.58 4.87 2.98
CA TYR A 218 -29.45 4.08 2.52
C TYR A 218 -28.38 3.87 3.59
N ALA A 219 -27.47 2.95 3.33
CA ALA A 219 -26.27 2.75 4.19
C ALA A 219 -25.03 2.45 3.34
N ILE A 220 -23.87 2.96 3.78
CA ILE A 220 -22.56 2.61 3.24
C ILE A 220 -21.74 1.97 4.36
N CYS A 221 -21.17 0.80 4.09
CA CYS A 221 -20.26 0.09 4.96
C CYS A 221 -18.93 -0.14 4.23
N VAL A 222 -17.84 0.38 4.77
CA VAL A 222 -16.49 0.14 4.26
C VAL A 222 -15.90 -1.08 4.96
N VAL A 223 -15.36 -2.00 4.19
CA VAL A 223 -14.83 -3.28 4.66
C VAL A 223 -13.37 -3.43 4.23
N ALA A 224 -12.48 -3.58 5.17
CA ALA A 224 -11.09 -3.94 4.86
C ALA A 224 -11.02 -5.38 4.31
N GLU A 225 -10.22 -5.61 3.28
CA GLU A 225 -10.08 -6.94 2.64
C GLU A 225 -9.65 -8.05 3.61
N GLY A 226 -8.92 -7.70 4.67
CA GLY A 226 -8.46 -8.61 5.72
C GLY A 226 -9.42 -8.73 6.92
N ALA A 227 -10.60 -8.10 6.87
CA ALA A 227 -11.56 -8.21 7.95
C ALA A 227 -12.07 -9.66 8.10
N HIS A 228 -12.32 -10.09 9.31
CA HIS A 228 -12.79 -11.45 9.59
C HIS A 228 -13.97 -11.44 10.56
N PRO A 229 -14.90 -12.41 10.42
CA PRO A 229 -16.02 -12.52 11.32
C PRO A 229 -15.60 -13.02 12.71
N LYS A 230 -16.39 -12.67 13.70
CA LYS A 230 -16.31 -13.31 15.02
C LYS A 230 -16.63 -14.80 14.87
N GLU A 231 -15.88 -15.62 15.61
CA GLU A 231 -16.03 -17.08 15.60
C GLU A 231 -17.51 -17.51 15.81
N GLY A 232 -17.97 -18.41 14.95
CA GLY A 232 -19.34 -18.92 14.99
C GLY A 232 -20.44 -18.02 14.40
N THR A 233 -20.10 -16.84 13.88
CA THR A 233 -21.10 -15.93 13.29
C THR A 233 -21.21 -16.02 11.77
N MET A 234 -20.15 -16.42 11.09
CA MET A 234 -20.09 -16.62 9.64
C MET A 234 -18.88 -17.53 9.31
N GLU A 235 -19.07 -18.47 8.40
CA GLU A 235 -17.96 -19.27 7.86
C GLU A 235 -17.29 -18.55 6.69
N MET A 236 -15.96 -18.39 6.77
CA MET A 236 -15.19 -17.78 5.70
C MET A 236 -14.62 -18.85 4.76
N ARG A 237 -14.70 -18.60 3.46
CA ARG A 237 -13.99 -19.43 2.48
C ARG A 237 -12.51 -19.12 2.54
N SER A 238 -11.65 -20.14 2.64
CA SER A 238 -10.20 -19.96 2.59
C SER A 238 -9.73 -19.77 1.14
N GLY A 239 -8.90 -18.76 0.90
CA GLY A 239 -8.21 -18.54 -0.38
C GLY A 239 -6.88 -19.27 -0.52
N GLY A 240 -6.39 -19.87 0.58
CA GLY A 240 -5.06 -20.45 0.63
C GLY A 240 -3.96 -19.41 0.82
N ILE A 241 -2.73 -19.82 0.54
CA ILE A 241 -1.52 -18.99 0.70
C ILE A 241 -0.85 -18.82 -0.67
N ASP A 242 -0.40 -17.62 -0.98
CA ASP A 242 0.33 -17.34 -2.21
C ASP A 242 1.78 -17.90 -2.16
N LYS A 243 2.48 -17.86 -3.30
CA LYS A 243 3.87 -18.35 -3.41
C LYS A 243 4.89 -17.59 -2.55
N PHE A 244 4.50 -16.49 -1.95
CA PHE A 244 5.33 -15.67 -1.06
C PHE A 244 4.95 -15.83 0.42
N GLY A 245 4.02 -16.76 0.73
CA GLY A 245 3.57 -17.04 2.10
C GLY A 245 2.48 -16.10 2.62
N HIS A 246 1.81 -15.36 1.74
CA HIS A 246 0.74 -14.46 2.15
C HIS A 246 -0.62 -15.11 1.95
N GLU A 247 -1.52 -14.84 2.88
CA GLU A 247 -2.92 -15.25 2.77
C GLU A 247 -3.60 -14.58 1.56
N ILE A 248 -4.37 -15.39 0.81
CA ILE A 248 -5.17 -14.92 -0.32
C ILE A 248 -6.57 -14.62 0.22
N TYR A 249 -6.94 -13.35 0.23
CA TYR A 249 -8.29 -12.92 0.67
C TYR A 249 -9.35 -13.33 -0.35
N THR A 250 -10.46 -13.88 0.12
CA THR A 250 -11.52 -14.49 -0.71
C THR A 250 -12.77 -13.64 -0.82
N GLY A 251 -12.62 -12.30 -0.86
CA GLY A 251 -13.77 -11.41 -1.02
C GLY A 251 -14.70 -11.44 0.19
N VAL A 252 -14.18 -11.08 1.35
CA VAL A 252 -14.93 -10.99 2.60
C VAL A 252 -16.21 -10.15 2.43
N THR A 253 -16.11 -9.07 1.66
CA THR A 253 -17.23 -8.16 1.41
C THR A 253 -18.36 -8.81 0.62
N GLN A 254 -18.03 -9.68 -0.34
CA GLN A 254 -19.05 -10.42 -1.06
C GLN A 254 -19.75 -11.43 -0.14
N GLN A 255 -19.01 -12.15 0.68
CA GLN A 255 -19.55 -13.12 1.63
C GLN A 255 -20.42 -12.43 2.70
N LEU A 256 -19.93 -11.29 3.24
CA LEU A 256 -20.72 -10.45 4.14
C LEU A 256 -22.02 -9.95 3.46
N GLY A 257 -21.94 -9.56 2.19
CA GLY A 257 -23.10 -9.14 1.43
C GLY A 257 -24.13 -10.26 1.26
N ASP A 258 -23.68 -11.49 1.01
CA ASP A 258 -24.56 -12.65 0.88
C ASP A 258 -25.28 -12.94 2.22
N GLU A 259 -24.55 -12.88 3.33
CA GLU A 259 -25.11 -13.03 4.67
C GLU A 259 -26.10 -11.92 5.06
N LEU A 260 -25.78 -10.68 4.70
CA LEU A 260 -26.69 -9.55 4.97
C LEU A 260 -27.98 -9.62 4.13
N ARG A 261 -27.95 -10.15 2.90
CA ARG A 261 -29.17 -10.36 2.09
C ARG A 261 -30.16 -11.30 2.76
N THR A 262 -29.71 -12.26 3.54
CA THR A 262 -30.60 -13.16 4.28
C THR A 262 -31.24 -12.49 5.49
N ARG A 263 -30.67 -11.41 6.01
CA ARG A 263 -31.11 -10.66 7.20
C ARG A 263 -31.90 -9.41 6.86
N LEU A 264 -31.51 -8.73 5.77
CA LEU A 264 -32.10 -7.50 5.26
C LEU A 264 -32.81 -7.76 3.91
N TYR A 265 -33.75 -8.70 3.90
CA TYR A 265 -34.41 -9.23 2.69
C TYR A 265 -35.19 -8.17 1.89
N ASP A 266 -35.55 -7.05 2.51
CA ASP A 266 -36.27 -5.92 1.90
C ASP A 266 -35.32 -4.86 1.29
N ARG A 267 -34.00 -5.09 1.34
CA ARG A 267 -32.96 -4.14 0.89
C ARG A 267 -32.10 -4.68 -0.25
N ASP A 268 -31.84 -3.83 -1.23
CA ASP A 268 -30.89 -4.13 -2.31
C ASP A 268 -29.46 -3.88 -1.81
N ILE A 269 -28.67 -4.96 -1.67
CA ILE A 269 -27.30 -4.89 -1.19
C ILE A 269 -26.33 -5.05 -2.37
N ARG A 270 -25.45 -4.08 -2.55
CA ARG A 270 -24.43 -4.07 -3.59
C ARG A 270 -23.03 -4.05 -2.99
N THR A 271 -22.11 -4.74 -3.66
CA THR A 271 -20.71 -4.79 -3.30
C THR A 271 -19.87 -4.11 -4.37
N THR A 272 -18.89 -3.33 -3.94
CA THR A 272 -17.88 -2.70 -4.79
C THR A 272 -16.50 -3.03 -4.22
N VAL A 273 -15.64 -3.64 -5.01
CA VAL A 273 -14.25 -3.94 -4.63
C VAL A 273 -13.34 -2.95 -5.33
N LEU A 274 -12.68 -2.07 -4.57
CA LEU A 274 -11.78 -1.07 -5.16
C LEU A 274 -10.49 -1.70 -5.68
N GLY A 275 -9.93 -2.66 -4.95
CA GLY A 275 -8.76 -3.40 -5.37
C GLY A 275 -7.59 -2.49 -5.77
N HIS A 276 -6.89 -2.86 -6.84
CA HIS A 276 -5.63 -2.24 -7.26
C HIS A 276 -5.75 -0.80 -7.79
N ILE A 277 -6.94 -0.23 -8.00
CA ILE A 277 -7.06 1.20 -8.32
C ILE A 277 -6.50 2.08 -7.20
N GLN A 278 -6.48 1.59 -5.95
CA GLN A 278 -5.89 2.26 -4.81
C GLN A 278 -4.36 2.36 -4.87
N ARG A 279 -3.72 1.63 -5.77
CA ARG A 279 -2.26 1.65 -5.98
C ARG A 279 -1.80 2.58 -7.09
N GLY A 280 -2.73 3.14 -7.86
CA GLY A 280 -2.44 3.98 -9.00
C GLY A 280 -2.63 5.47 -8.70
N GLY A 281 -2.42 6.27 -9.72
CA GLY A 281 -2.68 7.71 -9.70
C GLY A 281 -1.51 8.57 -9.24
N THR A 282 -1.73 9.87 -9.30
CA THR A 282 -0.77 10.90 -8.87
C THR A 282 -0.70 10.94 -7.35
N PRO A 283 0.51 11.00 -6.76
CA PRO A 283 0.66 11.17 -5.31
C PRO A 283 -0.01 12.47 -4.82
N VAL A 284 -0.73 12.37 -3.70
CA VAL A 284 -1.35 13.56 -3.07
C VAL A 284 -0.31 14.46 -2.41
N SER A 285 -0.72 15.68 -2.05
CA SER A 285 0.15 16.72 -1.51
C SER A 285 0.97 16.29 -0.28
N TYR A 286 0.40 15.45 0.58
CA TYR A 286 1.10 14.96 1.77
C TYR A 286 2.40 14.22 1.43
N THR A 287 2.41 13.38 0.39
CA THR A 287 3.61 12.70 -0.11
C THR A 287 4.72 13.70 -0.48
N HIS A 288 4.37 14.81 -1.10
CA HIS A 288 5.33 15.83 -1.51
C HIS A 288 5.83 16.67 -0.35
N LEU A 289 5.00 16.89 0.67
CA LEU A 289 5.37 17.63 1.89
C LEU A 289 6.30 16.85 2.81
N THR A 290 6.18 15.53 2.83
CA THR A 290 7.00 14.66 3.66
C THR A 290 8.38 14.37 3.07
N LEU A 291 8.53 14.55 1.75
CA LEU A 291 9.84 14.46 1.11
C LEU A 291 10.61 15.77 1.35
N PRO A 292 11.83 15.72 1.89
CA PRO A 292 12.65 16.91 2.04
C PRO A 292 12.93 17.49 0.64
N THR A 293 12.31 18.62 0.36
CA THR A 293 12.57 19.42 -0.85
C THR A 293 13.55 20.54 -0.58
N ILE A 294 14.08 20.58 0.64
CA ILE A 294 14.92 21.65 1.14
C ILE A 294 16.34 21.10 1.28
N CYS A 295 17.25 21.64 0.50
CA CYS A 295 18.69 21.60 0.75
C CYS A 295 19.09 22.86 1.49
#